data_b7bf5df46cc6adec19fa8dc43338eab5
#
_entry.id   b7bf5df46cc6adec19fa8dc43338eab5
#
_cell.length_a   1.000
_cell.length_b   1.000
_cell.length_c   1.000
_cell.angle_alpha   90.00
_cell.angle_beta   90.00
_cell.angle_gamma   90.00
#
_symmetry.space_group_name_H-M   'P 1'
#
loop_
_entity.id
_entity.type
_entity.pdbx_description
1 polymer ?
#
loop_
_entity_poly.entity_id
_entity_poly.type
_entity_poly.pdbx_seq_one_letter_code
_entity_poly.pdbx_strand_id
1 'polypeptide(L)'
;MVEATSGIKPNKQKFNPDERQLQYINSSVERAKQFVNSDEYRSLKEDLDKRVERNLQSILDASHIGNVNIRGRLIEYLITTENNAIMEDQQNIESELSDFDTKNGLGDYTLMSPKNKIYTDIKSKLMYLNSNPKAYNVDKFLECMSEENSVFLFYFIGINEEGHYKSELCSVYDKKLIEATVLQHHWAGRTTRGVAQFKGDALSKILNDESTDGFRHEISSDICKTFLDNLLKR
;
A
#
# COMPACT_ATOMS: atom_id res chain seq x y z
N MET A 1 -11.88 4.60 45.15
CA MET A 1 -11.21 3.56 44.39
C MET A 1 -12.07 3.25 43.19
N VAL A 2 -11.64 3.68 41.99
CA VAL A 2 -12.33 3.39 40.73
C VAL A 2 -11.51 2.26 40.09
N GLU A 3 -12.09 1.07 39.98
CA GLU A 3 -11.49 -0.06 39.33
C GLU A 3 -11.34 0.27 37.83
N ALA A 4 -10.10 0.32 37.35
CA ALA A 4 -9.80 0.40 35.94
C ALA A 4 -10.12 -0.97 35.31
N THR A 5 -11.27 -1.07 34.65
CA THR A 5 -11.59 -2.20 33.79
C THR A 5 -10.62 -2.20 32.61
N SER A 6 -9.61 -3.08 32.66
CA SER A 6 -8.75 -3.37 31.55
C SER A 6 -9.58 -3.96 30.42
N GLY A 7 -9.98 -3.12 29.46
CA GLY A 7 -10.65 -3.57 28.25
C GLY A 7 -9.72 -4.48 27.45
N ILE A 8 -9.88 -5.78 27.59
CA ILE A 8 -9.28 -6.79 26.72
C ILE A 8 -9.84 -6.52 25.33
N LYS A 9 -9.03 -5.93 24.42
CA LYS A 9 -9.41 -5.77 23.03
C LYS A 9 -9.68 -7.18 22.46
N PRO A 10 -10.81 -7.38 21.78
CA PRO A 10 -11.15 -8.69 21.25
C PRO A 10 -10.00 -9.17 20.35
N ASN A 11 -9.55 -10.38 20.62
CA ASN A 11 -8.52 -11.07 19.83
C ASN A 11 -9.12 -11.24 18.43
N LYS A 12 -8.73 -10.40 17.47
CA LYS A 12 -9.28 -10.50 16.11
C LYS A 12 -8.79 -11.82 15.53
N GLN A 13 -9.72 -12.72 15.26
CA GLN A 13 -9.42 -14.02 14.65
C GLN A 13 -8.68 -13.85 13.33
N LYS A 14 -7.80 -14.80 13.03
CA LYS A 14 -7.18 -14.96 11.72
C LYS A 14 -8.28 -15.08 10.67
N PHE A 15 -8.13 -14.39 9.54
CA PHE A 15 -9.03 -14.56 8.40
C PHE A 15 -8.96 -15.99 7.88
N ASN A 16 -10.11 -16.64 7.79
CA ASN A 16 -10.25 -18.01 7.31
C ASN A 16 -11.31 -18.01 6.20
N PRO A 17 -10.89 -17.98 4.92
CA PRO A 17 -11.82 -17.87 3.80
C PRO A 17 -12.66 -19.14 3.63
N ASP A 18 -13.93 -18.97 3.28
CA ASP A 18 -14.78 -20.05 2.79
C ASP A 18 -14.42 -20.44 1.33
N GLU A 19 -15.08 -21.45 0.77
CA GLU A 19 -14.80 -21.95 -0.58
C GLU A 19 -15.00 -20.88 -1.65
N ARG A 20 -16.03 -20.05 -1.55
CA ARG A 20 -16.32 -18.96 -2.49
C ARG A 20 -15.25 -17.87 -2.40
N GLN A 21 -14.88 -17.49 -1.20
CA GLN A 21 -13.81 -16.53 -0.94
C GLN A 21 -12.46 -17.03 -1.47
N LEU A 22 -12.16 -18.33 -1.30
CA LEU A 22 -10.95 -18.93 -1.88
C LEU A 22 -10.95 -18.88 -3.41
N GLN A 23 -12.09 -19.08 -4.07
CA GLN A 23 -12.21 -18.94 -5.51
C GLN A 23 -11.89 -17.50 -5.96
N TYR A 24 -12.42 -16.49 -5.24
CA TYR A 24 -12.12 -15.09 -5.54
C TYR A 24 -10.65 -14.73 -5.28
N ILE A 25 -10.05 -15.22 -4.20
CA ILE A 25 -8.62 -15.03 -3.91
C ILE A 25 -7.79 -15.66 -5.05
N ASN A 26 -8.07 -16.88 -5.45
CA ASN A 26 -7.33 -17.55 -6.52
C ASN A 26 -7.48 -16.86 -7.89
N SER A 27 -8.66 -16.32 -8.19
CA SER A 27 -8.91 -15.58 -9.44
C SER A 27 -8.38 -14.14 -9.42
N SER A 28 -7.94 -13.63 -8.26
CA SER A 28 -7.45 -12.25 -8.13
C SER A 28 -6.18 -11.96 -8.95
N VAL A 29 -5.36 -12.98 -9.20
CA VAL A 29 -4.17 -12.88 -10.06
C VAL A 29 -4.57 -12.57 -11.50
N GLU A 30 -5.59 -13.26 -12.02
CA GLU A 30 -6.05 -13.04 -13.39
C GLU A 30 -6.76 -11.69 -13.52
N ARG A 31 -7.55 -11.30 -12.52
CA ARG A 31 -8.12 -9.94 -12.46
C ARG A 31 -7.04 -8.86 -12.49
N ALA A 32 -5.97 -9.04 -11.72
CA ALA A 32 -4.86 -8.11 -11.70
C ALA A 32 -4.17 -8.01 -13.07
N LYS A 33 -3.94 -9.15 -13.76
CA LYS A 33 -3.37 -9.15 -15.13
C LYS A 33 -4.23 -8.39 -16.12
N GLN A 34 -5.55 -8.60 -16.06
CA GLN A 34 -6.49 -7.89 -16.94
C GLN A 34 -6.50 -6.40 -16.62
N PHE A 35 -6.50 -6.04 -15.34
CA PHE A 35 -6.56 -4.66 -14.89
C PHE A 35 -5.32 -3.86 -15.27
N VAL A 36 -4.09 -4.36 -15.07
CA VAL A 36 -2.87 -3.62 -15.40
C VAL A 36 -2.70 -3.36 -16.91
N ASN A 37 -3.43 -4.09 -17.74
CA ASN A 37 -3.46 -3.90 -19.19
C ASN A 37 -4.65 -3.02 -19.67
N SER A 38 -5.47 -2.51 -18.75
CA SER A 38 -6.67 -1.74 -19.07
C SER A 38 -6.42 -0.23 -19.21
N ASP A 39 -7.34 0.46 -19.87
CA ASP A 39 -7.36 1.93 -19.90
C ASP A 39 -7.64 2.52 -18.51
N GLU A 40 -8.42 1.82 -17.70
CA GLU A 40 -8.72 2.21 -16.33
C GLU A 40 -7.46 2.29 -15.46
N TYR A 41 -6.53 1.33 -15.60
CA TYR A 41 -5.23 1.37 -14.94
C TYR A 41 -4.40 2.59 -15.38
N ARG A 42 -4.36 2.87 -16.69
CA ARG A 42 -3.64 4.05 -17.22
C ARG A 42 -4.21 5.35 -16.70
N SER A 43 -5.54 5.48 -16.71
CA SER A 43 -6.22 6.67 -16.19
C SER A 43 -5.98 6.87 -14.69
N LEU A 44 -5.98 5.78 -13.91
CA LEU A 44 -5.67 5.85 -12.48
C LEU A 44 -4.23 6.31 -12.23
N LYS A 45 -3.26 5.76 -12.97
CA LYS A 45 -1.87 6.20 -12.86
C LYS A 45 -1.71 7.67 -13.17
N GLU A 46 -2.29 8.14 -14.29
CA GLU A 46 -2.26 9.55 -14.67
C GLU A 46 -2.90 10.47 -13.63
N ASP A 47 -4.01 10.06 -13.02
CA ASP A 47 -4.66 10.85 -11.95
C ASP A 47 -3.75 10.95 -10.72
N LEU A 48 -3.17 9.84 -10.28
CA LEU A 48 -2.25 9.84 -9.15
C LEU A 48 -0.98 10.66 -9.42
N ASP A 49 -0.40 10.55 -10.62
CA ASP A 49 0.76 11.34 -11.03
C ASP A 49 0.43 12.86 -11.01
N LYS A 50 -0.71 13.26 -11.54
CA LYS A 50 -1.18 14.66 -11.49
C LYS A 50 -1.41 15.16 -10.06
N ARG A 51 -1.83 14.29 -9.13
CA ARG A 51 -1.96 14.64 -7.71
C ARG A 51 -0.60 14.87 -7.05
N VAL A 52 0.39 14.03 -7.38
CA VAL A 52 1.78 14.23 -6.93
C VAL A 52 2.33 15.54 -7.48
N GLU A 53 2.19 15.81 -8.78
CA GLU A 53 2.67 17.05 -9.40
C GLU A 53 2.05 18.31 -8.77
N ARG A 54 0.74 18.30 -8.52
CA ARG A 54 0.05 19.42 -7.86
C ARG A 54 0.53 19.68 -6.43
N ASN A 55 0.91 18.64 -5.72
CA ASN A 55 1.33 18.72 -4.31
C ASN A 55 2.85 18.54 -4.14
N LEU A 56 3.63 18.60 -5.22
CA LEU A 56 5.04 18.22 -5.22
C LEU A 56 5.84 18.96 -4.15
N GLN A 57 5.71 20.29 -4.05
CA GLN A 57 6.45 21.06 -3.06
C GLN A 57 6.11 20.61 -1.63
N SER A 58 4.83 20.44 -1.31
CA SER A 58 4.40 19.96 0.02
C SER A 58 4.88 18.53 0.32
N ILE A 59 4.94 17.68 -0.70
CA ILE A 59 5.49 16.32 -0.57
C ILE A 59 7.00 16.37 -0.29
N LEU A 60 7.74 17.22 -0.98
CA LEU A 60 9.17 17.41 -0.74
C LEU A 60 9.42 17.99 0.66
N ASP A 61 8.66 18.99 1.08
CA ASP A 61 8.75 19.54 2.44
C ASP A 61 8.45 18.48 3.50
N ALA A 62 7.41 17.67 3.27
CA ALA A 62 7.08 16.53 4.14
C ALA A 62 8.20 15.49 4.20
N SER A 63 8.97 15.31 3.13
CA SER A 63 10.06 14.33 3.06
C SER A 63 11.18 14.61 4.07
N HIS A 64 11.34 15.87 4.51
CA HIS A 64 12.30 16.30 5.51
C HIS A 64 11.87 16.06 6.97
N ILE A 65 10.62 15.64 7.20
CA ILE A 65 10.13 15.32 8.55
C ILE A 65 10.87 14.09 9.08
N GLY A 66 11.55 14.25 10.23
CA GLY A 66 12.35 13.19 10.84
C GLY A 66 11.54 11.99 11.33
N ASN A 67 10.29 12.20 11.74
CA ASN A 67 9.40 11.11 12.16
C ASN A 67 8.82 10.36 10.93
N VAL A 68 9.30 9.13 10.73
CA VAL A 68 8.95 8.29 9.57
C VAL A 68 7.44 8.04 9.45
N ASN A 69 6.75 7.87 10.59
CA ASN A 69 5.31 7.59 10.58
C ASN A 69 4.51 8.83 10.18
N ILE A 70 4.84 9.99 10.71
CA ILE A 70 4.18 11.26 10.35
C ILE A 70 4.44 11.58 8.89
N ARG A 71 5.69 11.48 8.46
CA ARG A 71 6.09 11.72 7.08
C ARG A 71 5.30 10.88 6.07
N GLY A 72 5.25 9.57 6.28
CA GLY A 72 4.53 8.65 5.39
C GLY A 72 3.06 9.01 5.26
N ARG A 73 2.37 9.16 6.40
CA ARG A 73 0.95 9.52 6.44
C ARG A 73 0.65 10.85 5.78
N LEU A 74 1.52 11.82 5.97
CA LEU A 74 1.32 13.14 5.38
C LEU A 74 1.42 13.09 3.86
N ILE A 75 2.40 12.37 3.32
CA ILE A 75 2.52 12.18 1.87
C ILE A 75 1.29 11.42 1.32
N GLU A 76 0.85 10.35 2.00
CA GLU A 76 -0.36 9.61 1.68
C GLU A 76 -1.59 10.55 1.66
N TYR A 77 -1.75 11.38 2.69
CA TYR A 77 -2.84 12.36 2.79
C TYR A 77 -2.83 13.38 1.65
N LEU A 78 -1.66 13.97 1.34
CA LEU A 78 -1.51 14.97 0.26
C LEU A 78 -1.92 14.43 -1.12
N ILE A 79 -1.80 13.13 -1.34
CA ILE A 79 -2.14 12.50 -2.61
C ILE A 79 -3.60 12.05 -2.65
N THR A 80 -4.15 11.62 -1.51
CA THR A 80 -5.51 11.07 -1.45
C THR A 80 -6.58 12.13 -1.28
N THR A 81 -6.24 13.31 -0.74
CA THR A 81 -7.19 14.41 -0.57
C THR A 81 -7.23 15.31 -1.80
N GLU A 82 -8.45 15.69 -2.21
CA GLU A 82 -8.64 16.60 -3.36
C GLU A 82 -8.36 18.07 -3.00
N ASN A 83 -8.30 18.40 -1.73
CA ASN A 83 -8.09 19.76 -1.25
C ASN A 83 -6.61 20.06 -1.12
N ASN A 84 -6.17 21.20 -1.68
CA ASN A 84 -4.90 21.86 -1.39
C ASN A 84 -4.94 22.40 0.06
N ALA A 85 -4.98 21.53 1.06
CA ALA A 85 -4.85 21.94 2.44
C ALA A 85 -3.41 22.45 2.63
N ILE A 86 -3.28 23.76 2.60
CA ILE A 86 -2.06 24.46 3.01
C ILE A 86 -1.86 24.10 4.47
N MET A 87 -0.72 23.52 4.78
CA MET A 87 -0.34 23.15 6.15
C MET A 87 -0.01 24.44 6.93
N GLU A 88 -1.01 25.07 7.50
CA GLU A 88 -0.80 26.25 8.34
C GLU A 88 -0.57 25.90 9.82
N ASP A 89 -0.91 24.68 10.26
CA ASP A 89 -0.77 24.30 11.68
C ASP A 89 -0.49 22.80 11.87
N GLN A 90 0.70 22.45 12.41
CA GLN A 90 1.10 21.07 12.68
C GLN A 90 0.17 20.33 13.65
N GLN A 91 -0.47 21.00 14.60
CA GLN A 91 -1.36 20.36 15.57
C GLN A 91 -2.67 19.89 14.92
N ASN A 92 -3.19 20.64 13.96
CA ASN A 92 -4.37 20.23 13.20
C ASN A 92 -4.11 19.04 12.28
N ILE A 93 -2.89 18.94 11.73
CA ILE A 93 -2.47 17.82 10.87
C ILE A 93 -2.49 16.49 11.62
N GLU A 94 -1.97 16.44 12.86
CA GLU A 94 -1.98 15.20 13.64
C GLU A 94 -3.39 14.70 13.93
N SER A 95 -4.34 15.60 14.17
CA SER A 95 -5.75 15.28 14.37
C SER A 95 -6.40 14.74 13.10
N GLU A 96 -6.21 15.41 11.96
CA GLU A 96 -6.74 14.99 10.66
C GLU A 96 -6.14 13.67 10.18
N LEU A 97 -4.83 13.45 10.38
CA LEU A 97 -4.15 12.20 10.08
C LEU A 97 -4.64 11.05 10.98
N SER A 98 -4.98 11.33 12.23
CA SER A 98 -5.56 10.34 13.13
C SER A 98 -6.93 9.88 12.65
N ASP A 99 -7.77 10.80 12.18
CA ASP A 99 -9.08 10.49 11.60
C ASP A 99 -8.98 9.75 10.27
N PHE A 100 -7.98 10.06 9.45
CA PHE A 100 -7.68 9.38 8.19
C PHE A 100 -7.36 7.90 8.41
N ASP A 101 -6.46 7.59 9.37
CA ASP A 101 -6.07 6.21 9.72
C ASP A 101 -7.23 5.35 10.23
N THR A 102 -8.21 5.94 10.88
CA THR A 102 -9.34 5.20 11.47
C THR A 102 -10.45 4.91 10.47
N LYS A 103 -10.58 5.72 9.43
CA LYS A 103 -11.65 5.62 8.42
C LYS A 103 -11.28 4.73 7.23
N ASN A 104 -9.99 4.61 6.93
CA ASN A 104 -9.54 3.85 5.77
C ASN A 104 -9.24 2.40 6.12
N GLY A 105 -9.83 1.50 5.35
CA GLY A 105 -9.64 0.05 5.48
C GLY A 105 -8.26 -0.41 5.03
N LEU A 106 -8.21 -1.35 4.10
CA LEU A 106 -7.00 -1.69 3.37
C LEU A 106 -6.86 -0.71 2.19
N GLY A 107 -5.67 -0.14 2.03
CA GLY A 107 -5.39 0.87 0.99
C GLY A 107 -5.80 2.28 1.41
N ASP A 108 -4.94 3.23 1.07
CA ASP A 108 -5.12 4.64 1.41
C ASP A 108 -6.12 5.32 0.47
N TYR A 109 -6.33 4.73 -0.69
CA TYR A 109 -7.24 5.20 -1.73
C TYR A 109 -8.07 4.04 -2.28
N THR A 110 -9.40 4.16 -2.26
CA THR A 110 -10.32 3.17 -2.82
C THR A 110 -11.16 3.81 -3.92
N LEU A 111 -11.07 3.25 -5.11
CA LEU A 111 -11.87 3.67 -6.27
C LEU A 111 -12.88 2.59 -6.62
N MET A 112 -14.13 2.98 -6.81
CA MET A 112 -15.19 2.11 -7.31
C MET A 112 -15.45 2.42 -8.77
N SER A 113 -15.22 1.43 -9.62
CA SER A 113 -15.62 1.50 -11.02
C SER A 113 -16.76 0.53 -11.30
N PRO A 114 -17.43 0.60 -12.46
CA PRO A 114 -18.49 -0.34 -12.83
C PRO A 114 -18.06 -1.81 -12.84
N LYS A 115 -16.77 -2.09 -13.01
CA LYS A 115 -16.21 -3.44 -13.14
C LYS A 115 -15.33 -3.86 -11.98
N ASN A 116 -14.70 -2.91 -11.30
CA ASN A 116 -13.65 -3.18 -10.31
C ASN A 116 -13.82 -2.35 -9.05
N LYS A 117 -13.45 -2.94 -7.92
CA LYS A 117 -13.17 -2.25 -6.67
C LYS A 117 -11.66 -2.22 -6.49
N ILE A 118 -11.07 -1.06 -6.65
CA ILE A 118 -9.63 -0.87 -6.72
C ILE A 118 -9.16 -0.31 -5.40
N TYR A 119 -8.30 -1.07 -4.71
CA TYR A 119 -7.61 -0.65 -3.51
C TYR A 119 -6.19 -0.23 -3.88
N THR A 120 -5.83 0.99 -3.58
CA THR A 120 -4.48 1.50 -3.81
C THR A 120 -3.86 1.92 -2.48
N ASP A 121 -2.74 1.32 -2.15
CA ASP A 121 -1.95 1.65 -0.97
C ASP A 121 -0.75 2.52 -1.41
N ILE A 122 -0.64 3.72 -0.85
CA ILE A 122 0.38 4.70 -1.23
C ILE A 122 1.59 4.54 -0.32
N LYS A 123 2.77 4.44 -0.90
CA LYS A 123 4.02 4.28 -0.15
C LYS A 123 5.07 5.26 -0.60
N SER A 124 5.54 6.07 0.32
CA SER A 124 6.71 6.92 0.11
C SER A 124 8.00 6.25 0.57
N LYS A 125 9.06 6.39 -0.21
CA LYS A 125 10.40 5.87 0.08
C LYS A 125 11.44 6.94 -0.14
N LEU A 126 12.18 7.32 0.90
CA LEU A 126 13.44 8.04 0.72
C LEU A 126 14.50 7.04 0.26
N MET A 127 14.93 7.17 -0.99
CA MET A 127 15.72 6.15 -1.68
C MET A 127 17.14 6.01 -1.11
N TYR A 128 17.62 7.03 -0.43
CA TYR A 128 18.91 7.05 0.25
C TYR A 128 18.87 6.47 1.68
N LEU A 129 17.68 6.20 2.24
CA LEU A 129 17.55 5.60 3.57
C LEU A 129 17.34 4.08 3.46
N ASN A 130 18.09 3.32 4.25
CA ASN A 130 17.89 1.89 4.38
C ASN A 130 16.76 1.60 5.37
N SER A 131 15.51 1.76 4.91
CA SER A 131 14.31 1.46 5.69
C SER A 131 13.46 0.41 4.97
N ASN A 132 12.87 -0.50 5.76
CA ASN A 132 11.98 -1.56 5.26
C ASN A 132 10.53 -1.14 5.47
N PRO A 133 9.86 -0.53 4.48
CA PRO A 133 8.49 -0.08 4.65
C PRO A 133 7.53 -1.26 4.85
N LYS A 134 6.54 -1.07 5.71
CA LYS A 134 5.44 -2.01 5.85
C LYS A 134 4.65 -2.03 4.54
N ALA A 135 4.35 -3.22 4.04
CA ALA A 135 3.49 -3.38 2.88
C ALA A 135 2.01 -3.40 3.32
N TYR A 136 1.52 -4.49 3.87
CA TYR A 136 0.11 -4.64 4.25
C TYR A 136 -0.06 -5.63 5.41
N ASN A 137 -1.24 -5.58 6.03
CA ASN A 137 -1.70 -6.64 6.91
C ASN A 137 -2.27 -7.78 6.07
N VAL A 138 -1.77 -9.00 6.28
CA VAL A 138 -2.09 -10.14 5.42
C VAL A 138 -3.57 -10.55 5.51
N ASP A 139 -4.18 -10.50 6.71
CA ASP A 139 -5.62 -10.81 6.85
C ASP A 139 -6.48 -9.80 6.07
N LYS A 140 -6.19 -8.52 6.21
CA LYS A 140 -6.91 -7.48 5.47
C LYS A 140 -6.74 -7.62 3.95
N PHE A 141 -5.53 -7.96 3.51
CA PHE A 141 -5.27 -8.20 2.10
C PHE A 141 -6.11 -9.37 1.58
N LEU A 142 -6.12 -10.50 2.29
CA LEU A 142 -6.92 -11.66 1.91
C LEU A 142 -8.42 -11.37 1.96
N GLU A 143 -8.90 -10.62 2.97
CA GLU A 143 -10.28 -10.14 3.04
C GLU A 143 -10.66 -9.34 1.78
N CYS A 144 -9.83 -8.40 1.36
CA CYS A 144 -10.08 -7.65 0.13
C CYS A 144 -10.06 -8.52 -1.13
N MET A 145 -9.09 -9.43 -1.24
CA MET A 145 -8.99 -10.32 -2.41
C MET A 145 -10.11 -11.34 -2.47
N SER A 146 -10.81 -11.59 -1.35
CA SER A 146 -12.00 -12.43 -1.29
C SER A 146 -13.28 -11.76 -1.83
N GLU A 147 -13.23 -10.51 -2.21
CA GLU A 147 -14.31 -9.80 -2.89
C GLU A 147 -14.26 -10.07 -4.41
N GLU A 148 -15.43 -10.19 -5.05
CA GLU A 148 -15.55 -10.66 -6.44
C GLU A 148 -14.74 -9.87 -7.46
N ASN A 149 -14.75 -8.53 -7.36
CA ASN A 149 -14.16 -7.63 -8.35
C ASN A 149 -13.02 -6.80 -7.79
N SER A 150 -12.37 -7.28 -6.74
CA SER A 150 -11.31 -6.52 -6.09
C SER A 150 -9.97 -6.61 -6.82
N VAL A 151 -9.26 -5.49 -6.86
CA VAL A 151 -7.88 -5.36 -7.32
C VAL A 151 -7.10 -4.59 -6.27
N PHE A 152 -5.87 -5.01 -5.98
CA PHE A 152 -5.00 -4.34 -5.03
C PHE A 152 -3.71 -3.87 -5.70
N LEU A 153 -3.42 -2.59 -5.55
CA LEU A 153 -2.29 -1.90 -6.16
C LEU A 153 -1.43 -1.20 -5.09
N PHE A 154 -0.19 -0.97 -5.42
CA PHE A 154 0.68 -0.03 -4.73
C PHE A 154 1.00 1.15 -5.64
N TYR A 155 0.93 2.35 -5.10
CA TYR A 155 1.48 3.53 -5.73
C TYR A 155 2.69 3.99 -4.92
N PHE A 156 3.87 3.81 -5.50
CA PHE A 156 5.13 4.17 -4.86
C PHE A 156 5.59 5.55 -5.30
N ILE A 157 6.17 6.28 -4.35
CA ILE A 157 6.89 7.54 -4.60
C ILE A 157 8.27 7.41 -3.99
N GLY A 158 9.27 7.31 -4.85
CA GLY A 158 10.68 7.34 -4.48
C GLY A 158 11.20 8.77 -4.54
N ILE A 159 11.83 9.25 -3.48
CA ILE A 159 12.46 10.58 -3.42
C ILE A 159 13.95 10.40 -3.15
N ASN A 160 14.82 10.97 -3.99
CA ASN A 160 16.26 10.95 -3.79
C ASN A 160 16.76 12.13 -2.93
N GLU A 161 18.06 12.19 -2.66
CA GLU A 161 18.66 13.26 -1.84
C GLU A 161 18.56 14.65 -2.47
N GLU A 162 18.55 14.73 -3.79
CA GLU A 162 18.42 15.99 -4.55
C GLU A 162 16.97 16.48 -4.66
N GLY A 163 15.99 15.72 -4.11
CA GLY A 163 14.58 16.06 -4.17
C GLY A 163 13.92 15.66 -5.50
N HIS A 164 14.59 14.93 -6.37
CA HIS A 164 13.92 14.34 -7.51
C HIS A 164 13.06 13.17 -7.07
N TYR A 165 11.92 13.00 -7.74
CA TYR A 165 11.01 11.89 -7.43
C TYR A 165 10.75 11.00 -8.65
N LYS A 166 10.39 9.77 -8.36
CA LYS A 166 9.82 8.81 -9.31
C LYS A 166 8.56 8.23 -8.70
N SER A 167 7.54 8.03 -9.52
CA SER A 167 6.28 7.40 -9.12
C SER A 167 6.01 6.16 -9.95
N GLU A 168 5.52 5.12 -9.28
CA GLU A 168 5.16 3.86 -9.95
C GLU A 168 3.86 3.30 -9.37
N LEU A 169 2.95 2.91 -10.26
CA LEU A 169 1.75 2.15 -9.92
C LEU A 169 1.97 0.69 -10.30
N CYS A 170 1.81 -0.23 -9.38
CA CYS A 170 2.03 -1.64 -9.64
C CYS A 170 1.06 -2.56 -8.90
N SER A 171 0.81 -3.72 -9.45
CA SER A 171 0.04 -4.75 -8.77
C SER A 171 0.84 -5.36 -7.62
N VAL A 172 0.16 -5.76 -6.53
CA VAL A 172 0.73 -6.61 -5.48
C VAL A 172 1.31 -7.93 -6.04
N TYR A 173 0.82 -8.35 -7.21
CA TYR A 173 1.23 -9.57 -7.90
C TYR A 173 2.39 -9.37 -8.87
N ASP A 174 2.94 -8.16 -8.97
CA ASP A 174 4.17 -7.95 -9.73
C ASP A 174 5.31 -8.80 -9.17
N LYS A 175 6.00 -9.54 -10.04
CA LYS A 175 7.06 -10.48 -9.66
C LYS A 175 8.17 -9.81 -8.84
N LYS A 176 8.66 -8.65 -9.30
CA LYS A 176 9.71 -7.92 -8.58
C LYS A 176 9.26 -7.51 -7.19
N LEU A 177 7.97 -7.15 -7.05
CA LEU A 177 7.39 -6.75 -5.77
C LEU A 177 7.20 -7.95 -4.83
N ILE A 178 6.75 -9.10 -5.35
CA ILE A 178 6.68 -10.35 -4.59
C ILE A 178 8.07 -10.74 -4.07
N GLU A 179 9.10 -10.69 -4.92
CA GLU A 179 10.48 -11.02 -4.56
C GLU A 179 11.07 -10.05 -3.51
N ALA A 180 10.64 -8.80 -3.54
CA ALA A 180 10.99 -7.78 -2.53
C ALA A 180 10.22 -7.93 -1.22
N THR A 181 9.17 -8.77 -1.17
CA THR A 181 8.29 -8.91 -0.01
C THR A 181 8.81 -9.98 0.96
N VAL A 182 8.80 -9.65 2.26
CA VAL A 182 9.07 -10.59 3.36
C VAL A 182 7.84 -10.69 4.24
N LEU A 183 7.43 -11.92 4.56
CA LEU A 183 6.37 -12.17 5.51
C LEU A 183 6.95 -12.22 6.94
N GLN A 184 6.41 -11.40 7.81
CA GLN A 184 6.75 -11.41 9.23
C GLN A 184 5.57 -11.93 10.04
N HIS A 185 5.80 -13.00 10.82
CA HIS A 185 4.78 -13.60 11.66
C HIS A 185 4.49 -12.77 12.92
N HIS A 186 5.48 -12.02 13.40
CA HIS A 186 5.38 -11.18 14.59
C HIS A 186 5.91 -9.78 14.31
N TRP A 187 5.07 -8.79 14.47
CA TRP A 187 5.48 -7.39 14.53
C TRP A 187 5.44 -6.93 15.99
N ALA A 188 6.56 -6.43 16.51
CA ALA A 188 6.63 -5.95 17.89
C ALA A 188 5.52 -4.92 18.16
N GLY A 189 4.64 -5.22 19.12
CA GLY A 189 3.54 -4.35 19.56
C GLY A 189 2.23 -4.42 18.77
N ARG A 190 2.12 -5.25 17.73
CA ARG A 190 0.87 -5.46 16.99
C ARG A 190 0.62 -6.94 16.72
N THR A 191 -0.57 -7.35 17.09
CA THR A 191 -1.19 -8.68 17.03
C THR A 191 -0.69 -9.67 15.98
N THR A 192 -0.88 -10.96 16.25
CA THR A 192 -0.60 -12.22 15.58
C THR A 192 -1.00 -12.38 14.11
N ARG A 193 -1.33 -11.31 13.38
CA ARG A 193 -1.99 -11.35 12.07
C ARG A 193 -1.07 -11.52 10.85
N GLY A 194 0.23 -11.58 11.05
CA GLY A 194 1.17 -11.53 9.93
C GLY A 194 1.17 -10.17 9.20
N VAL A 195 2.34 -9.68 8.91
CA VAL A 195 2.56 -8.44 8.16
C VAL A 195 3.49 -8.73 7.01
N ALA A 196 3.14 -8.30 5.81
CA ALA A 196 4.05 -8.21 4.70
C ALA A 196 4.88 -6.93 4.82
N GLN A 197 6.16 -7.01 4.53
CA GLN A 197 7.10 -5.90 4.57
C GLN A 197 7.99 -5.94 3.32
N PHE A 198 8.30 -4.79 2.76
CA PHE A 198 9.26 -4.71 1.67
C PHE A 198 10.70 -4.63 2.19
N LYS A 199 11.61 -5.32 1.52
CA LYS A 199 13.05 -5.09 1.67
C LYS A 199 13.38 -3.73 1.08
N GLY A 200 13.87 -2.82 1.90
CA GLY A 200 14.07 -1.43 1.50
C GLY A 200 15.10 -1.25 0.39
N ASP A 201 16.17 -2.05 0.39
CA ASP A 201 17.20 -2.08 -0.66
C ASP A 201 16.65 -2.62 -2.00
N ALA A 202 15.82 -3.66 -1.96
CA ALA A 202 15.18 -4.20 -3.15
C ALA A 202 14.19 -3.19 -3.74
N LEU A 203 13.37 -2.55 -2.90
CA LEU A 203 12.43 -1.52 -3.34
C LEU A 203 13.15 -0.31 -3.93
N SER A 204 14.25 0.15 -3.33
CA SER A 204 15.06 1.25 -3.86
C SER A 204 15.67 0.90 -5.22
N LYS A 205 16.14 -0.32 -5.42
CA LYS A 205 16.64 -0.79 -6.73
C LYS A 205 15.54 -0.79 -7.79
N ILE A 206 14.35 -1.25 -7.43
CA ILE A 206 13.18 -1.25 -8.32
C ILE A 206 12.84 0.19 -8.76
N LEU A 207 12.77 1.12 -7.82
CA LEU A 207 12.45 2.52 -8.09
C LEU A 207 13.57 3.28 -8.82
N ASN A 208 14.83 2.85 -8.71
CA ASN A 208 15.98 3.45 -9.38
C ASN A 208 16.29 2.82 -10.73
N ASP A 209 15.61 1.74 -11.14
CA ASP A 209 15.89 1.04 -12.39
C ASP A 209 15.50 1.92 -13.58
N GLU A 210 16.51 2.53 -14.21
CA GLU A 210 16.35 3.39 -15.39
C GLU A 210 16.19 2.58 -16.71
N SER A 211 16.47 1.28 -16.65
CA SER A 211 16.46 0.42 -17.85
C SER A 211 15.06 0.03 -18.32
N THR A 212 14.04 0.35 -17.52
CA THR A 212 12.66 0.03 -17.83
C THR A 212 11.81 1.29 -17.78
N ASP A 213 11.00 1.51 -18.80
CA ASP A 213 9.88 2.46 -18.78
C ASP A 213 8.84 1.98 -17.73
N GLY A 214 9.14 2.20 -16.46
CA GLY A 214 8.34 1.75 -15.35
C GLY A 214 8.46 0.25 -15.03
N PHE A 215 7.75 -0.18 -13.98
CA PHE A 215 7.59 -1.60 -13.65
C PHE A 215 6.96 -2.31 -14.85
N ARG A 216 7.71 -3.16 -15.53
CA ARG A 216 7.09 -4.11 -16.44
C ARG A 216 6.26 -5.05 -15.57
N HIS A 217 4.95 -5.00 -15.72
CA HIS A 217 4.00 -5.85 -14.98
C HIS A 217 4.18 -7.32 -15.36
N GLU A 218 5.24 -7.92 -14.85
CA GLU A 218 5.44 -9.35 -14.97
C GLU A 218 4.65 -10.06 -13.88
N ILE A 219 3.41 -10.43 -14.18
CA ILE A 219 2.55 -11.21 -13.28
C ILE A 219 2.61 -12.68 -13.71
N SER A 220 3.46 -13.45 -13.05
CA SER A 220 3.59 -14.90 -13.27
C SER A 220 2.58 -15.67 -12.43
N SER A 221 1.73 -16.48 -13.07
CA SER A 221 0.71 -17.28 -12.36
C SER A 221 1.31 -18.22 -11.32
N ASP A 222 2.44 -18.87 -11.61
CA ASP A 222 3.07 -19.83 -10.70
C ASP A 222 3.66 -19.14 -9.47
N ILE A 223 4.35 -18.00 -9.67
CA ILE A 223 4.90 -17.19 -8.57
C ILE A 223 3.76 -16.67 -7.69
N CYS A 224 2.71 -16.13 -8.30
CA CYS A 224 1.57 -15.60 -7.57
C CYS A 224 0.82 -16.68 -6.80
N LYS A 225 0.63 -17.88 -7.38
CA LYS A 225 0.03 -19.01 -6.70
C LYS A 225 0.83 -19.42 -5.47
N THR A 226 2.14 -19.59 -5.62
CA THR A 226 3.04 -19.90 -4.51
C THR A 226 2.98 -18.83 -3.43
N PHE A 227 2.94 -17.57 -3.83
CA PHE A 227 2.82 -16.43 -2.92
C PHE A 227 1.50 -16.47 -2.14
N LEU A 228 0.35 -16.66 -2.79
CA LEU A 228 -0.96 -16.78 -2.16
C LEU A 228 -1.04 -17.98 -1.21
N ASP A 229 -0.53 -19.14 -1.63
CA ASP A 229 -0.47 -20.34 -0.80
C ASP A 229 0.32 -20.09 0.49
N ASN A 230 1.42 -19.34 0.43
CA ASN A 230 2.21 -18.97 1.60
C ASN A 230 1.45 -18.00 2.51
N LEU A 231 0.67 -17.07 1.96
CA LEU A 231 -0.18 -16.17 2.73
C LEU A 231 -1.31 -16.93 3.46
N LEU A 232 -1.90 -17.92 2.82
CA LEU A 232 -3.01 -18.71 3.38
C LEU A 232 -2.55 -19.71 4.45
N LYS A 233 -1.35 -20.27 4.32
CA LYS A 233 -0.78 -21.27 5.26
C LYS A 233 -0.27 -20.70 6.58
N ARG A 234 -0.04 -19.42 6.71
CA ARG A 234 0.58 -18.77 7.88
C ARG A 234 -0.21 -18.98 9.19
#